data_007b0ceefb3bdfc2eb2c07644189ef6f
#
_entry.id   007b0ceefb3bdfc2eb2c07644189ef6f
#
_cell.length_a   1.000
_cell.length_b   1.000
_cell.length_c   1.000
_cell.angle_alpha   90.00
_cell.angle_beta   90.00
_cell.angle_gamma   90.00
#
_symmetry.space_group_name_H-M   'P 1'
#
loop_
_entity.id
_entity.type
_entity.pdbx_description
1 polymer ?
#
loop_
_entity_poly.entity_id
_entity_poly.type
_entity_poly.pdbx_seq_one_letter_code
_entity_poly.pdbx_strand_id
1 'polypeptide(L)'
;MNITNNLFFSMPVNEKFVKIYVLIFVLFQMKALAQGNLSTPVMLPEAGDIFHYEVEKSPALLNWEGGTNKRWDFSSLLSPVTQKVNWQAAGAVLKVQVEENIEGFFTKDKSELLWLAGNGPDFLGFAKFSQWVFTDPLVEKKTNTKYGSGFYDEATCFVTFSKINADPSFLKLFTLQPDSIRIKYTIERQTILDGYGKMVLPGEIMDVLREKRMDKYIPVRIETKIGRRSWQILNIPLKSSQRISYHFHSPEYRETVVTVKMDPTENNLKAEKISFRTPSPERNIFPMGQIKPNAYPAPNPTLGMVRFDFISLPPGNYKLIIWNQLGGEQFRKSYVIKDKYFMDKIDLTALKRGYYWYELSDASGNKFKPQSLIIIRP
;
A
#
# COMPACT_ATOMS: atom_id res chain seq x y z
N MET A 1 35.06 -74.36 6.48
CA MET A 1 36.24 -73.62 6.09
C MET A 1 35.76 -72.38 5.32
N ASN A 2 35.51 -71.27 6.00
CA ASN A 2 35.32 -69.95 5.40
C ASN A 2 35.40 -68.92 6.53
N ILE A 3 36.50 -68.22 6.51
CA ILE A 3 36.83 -67.09 7.40
C ILE A 3 36.44 -65.85 6.67
N THR A 4 35.52 -65.05 7.21
CA THR A 4 35.29 -63.68 6.79
C THR A 4 35.61 -62.75 7.95
N ASN A 5 36.77 -62.13 7.85
CA ASN A 5 37.22 -61.06 8.74
C ASN A 5 36.43 -59.76 8.42
N ASN A 6 35.64 -59.29 9.38
CA ASN A 6 35.11 -57.92 9.37
C ASN A 6 36.11 -57.00 10.11
N LEU A 7 36.85 -56.22 9.36
CA LEU A 7 37.67 -55.08 9.85
C LEU A 7 36.76 -53.86 10.01
N PHE A 8 36.27 -53.62 11.24
CA PHE A 8 35.72 -52.32 11.62
C PHE A 8 36.90 -51.38 11.94
N PHE A 9 37.19 -50.41 11.06
CA PHE A 9 38.01 -49.27 11.38
C PHE A 9 37.24 -48.30 12.24
N SER A 10 37.48 -48.27 13.54
CA SER A 10 37.04 -47.20 14.44
C SER A 10 37.99 -45.99 14.28
N MET A 11 37.58 -44.99 13.54
CA MET A 11 38.29 -43.71 13.57
C MET A 11 38.02 -43.01 14.92
N PRO A 12 39.05 -42.53 15.62
CA PRO A 12 38.82 -41.75 16.83
C PRO A 12 38.15 -40.43 16.48
N VAL A 13 36.90 -40.25 16.88
CA VAL A 13 36.19 -38.98 16.74
C VAL A 13 36.84 -37.99 17.70
N ASN A 14 37.51 -36.98 17.15
CA ASN A 14 38.18 -35.97 17.93
C ASN A 14 37.12 -35.15 18.69
N GLU A 15 37.05 -35.28 20.01
CA GLU A 15 36.09 -34.58 20.87
C GLU A 15 36.04 -33.06 20.67
N LYS A 16 37.12 -32.44 20.23
CA LYS A 16 37.16 -31.01 19.90
C LYS A 16 36.30 -30.67 18.67
N PHE A 17 36.27 -31.56 17.67
CA PHE A 17 35.42 -31.35 16.48
C PHE A 17 33.96 -31.52 16.83
N VAL A 18 33.61 -32.52 17.64
CA VAL A 18 32.21 -32.71 18.10
C VAL A 18 31.73 -31.51 18.89
N LYS A 19 32.52 -30.94 19.79
CA LYS A 19 32.18 -29.74 20.55
C LYS A 19 32.01 -28.50 19.66
N ILE A 20 32.82 -28.36 18.61
CA ILE A 20 32.69 -27.28 17.62
C ILE A 20 31.43 -27.44 16.80
N TYR A 21 31.10 -28.64 16.33
CA TYR A 21 29.84 -28.87 15.60
C TYR A 21 28.60 -28.67 16.46
N VAL A 22 28.62 -29.11 17.72
CA VAL A 22 27.54 -28.88 18.66
C VAL A 22 27.39 -27.37 18.94
N LEU A 23 28.51 -26.63 19.11
CA LEU A 23 28.46 -25.18 19.33
C LEU A 23 27.93 -24.43 18.11
N ILE A 24 28.34 -24.82 16.89
CA ILE A 24 27.83 -24.24 15.62
C ILE A 24 26.33 -24.56 15.46
N PHE A 25 25.92 -25.80 15.77
CA PHE A 25 24.52 -26.23 15.68
C PHE A 25 23.64 -25.48 16.70
N VAL A 26 24.13 -25.30 17.94
CA VAL A 26 23.45 -24.53 18.98
C VAL A 26 23.35 -23.04 18.59
N LEU A 27 24.41 -22.44 18.03
CA LEU A 27 24.38 -21.06 17.54
C LEU A 27 23.47 -20.90 16.33
N PHE A 28 23.35 -21.94 15.47
CA PHE A 28 22.40 -21.94 14.36
C PHE A 28 20.94 -22.07 14.86
N GLN A 29 20.69 -22.90 15.87
CA GLN A 29 19.41 -23.03 16.54
C GLN A 29 19.04 -21.74 17.31
N MET A 30 20.00 -21.07 17.96
CA MET A 30 19.77 -19.81 18.63
C MET A 30 19.44 -18.67 17.66
N LYS A 31 20.02 -18.67 16.43
CA LYS A 31 19.60 -17.76 15.36
C LYS A 31 18.20 -18.08 14.83
N ALA A 32 17.82 -19.36 14.77
CA ALA A 32 16.48 -19.79 14.40
C ALA A 32 15.42 -19.48 15.48
N LEU A 33 15.82 -19.50 16.77
CA LEU A 33 14.96 -19.13 17.89
C LEU A 33 14.87 -17.60 18.10
N ALA A 34 15.89 -16.85 17.63
CA ALA A 34 15.86 -15.37 17.62
C ALA A 34 15.08 -14.79 16.44
N GLN A 35 14.70 -15.62 15.44
CA GLN A 35 13.61 -15.29 14.52
C GLN A 35 12.28 -15.49 15.27
N GLY A 36 11.99 -14.57 16.20
CA GLY A 36 10.69 -14.49 16.81
C GLY A 36 9.65 -14.62 15.70
N ASN A 37 8.67 -15.50 15.91
CA ASN A 37 7.48 -15.59 15.09
C ASN A 37 6.83 -14.20 15.04
N LEU A 38 7.26 -13.34 14.11
CA LEU A 38 6.57 -12.11 13.79
C LEU A 38 5.30 -12.47 13.01
N SER A 39 4.36 -13.10 13.69
CA SER A 39 2.98 -13.12 13.26
C SER A 39 2.39 -11.76 13.61
N THR A 40 2.49 -10.83 12.70
CA THR A 40 1.72 -9.60 12.80
C THR A 40 0.30 -9.96 12.44
N PRO A 41 -0.66 -9.93 13.40
CA PRO A 41 -2.03 -10.28 13.07
C PRO A 41 -2.58 -9.23 12.11
N VAL A 42 -2.88 -9.67 10.90
CA VAL A 42 -3.58 -8.84 9.92
C VAL A 42 -5.04 -8.79 10.35
N MET A 43 -5.55 -7.61 10.65
CA MET A 43 -6.95 -7.42 11.05
C MET A 43 -7.86 -7.25 9.84
N LEU A 44 -9.10 -7.74 9.94
CA LEU A 44 -10.13 -7.57 8.92
C LEU A 44 -10.99 -6.33 9.24
N PRO A 45 -11.51 -5.65 8.20
CA PRO A 45 -12.42 -4.52 8.40
C PRO A 45 -13.74 -4.97 9.01
N GLU A 46 -14.44 -4.04 9.65
CA GLU A 46 -15.76 -4.22 10.22
C GLU A 46 -16.75 -3.18 9.71
N ALA A 47 -18.03 -3.49 9.85
CA ALA A 47 -19.07 -2.52 9.57
C ALA A 47 -18.95 -1.31 10.49
N GLY A 48 -18.97 -0.10 9.91
CA GLY A 48 -18.75 1.16 10.61
C GLY A 48 -17.31 1.68 10.51
N ASP A 49 -16.36 0.87 10.02
CA ASP A 49 -15.00 1.36 9.79
C ASP A 49 -14.96 2.40 8.66
N ILE A 50 -14.29 3.50 8.93
CA ILE A 50 -14.03 4.57 7.95
C ILE A 50 -12.54 4.80 7.89
N PHE A 51 -11.96 4.59 6.72
CA PHE A 51 -10.54 4.78 6.48
C PHE A 51 -10.30 5.97 5.56
N HIS A 52 -9.28 6.74 5.85
CA HIS A 52 -8.89 7.91 5.06
C HIS A 52 -7.52 7.67 4.44
N TYR A 53 -7.43 7.90 3.14
CA TYR A 53 -6.20 7.75 2.37
C TYR A 53 -5.90 9.03 1.61
N GLU A 54 -4.63 9.28 1.40
CA GLU A 54 -4.14 10.10 0.31
C GLU A 54 -3.68 9.19 -0.84
N VAL A 55 -3.82 9.70 -2.07
CA VAL A 55 -3.50 8.95 -3.28
C VAL A 55 -2.53 9.74 -4.13
N GLU A 56 -1.28 9.32 -4.17
CA GLU A 56 -0.27 9.91 -5.05
C GLU A 56 -0.17 9.12 -6.35
N LYS A 57 -0.33 9.80 -7.49
CA LYS A 57 -0.21 9.25 -8.83
C LYS A 57 1.20 9.50 -9.36
N SER A 58 1.76 8.50 -10.04
CA SER A 58 3.13 8.58 -10.59
C SER A 58 4.16 9.03 -9.55
N PRO A 59 4.25 8.34 -8.39
CA PRO A 59 5.13 8.74 -7.31
C PRO A 59 6.60 8.73 -7.76
N ALA A 60 7.40 9.57 -7.11
CA ALA A 60 8.86 9.49 -7.25
C ALA A 60 9.37 8.11 -6.83
N LEU A 61 10.58 7.75 -7.26
CA LEU A 61 11.19 6.47 -6.92
C LEU A 61 11.30 6.34 -5.39
N LEU A 62 10.54 5.39 -4.85
CA LEU A 62 10.60 4.98 -3.45
C LEU A 62 11.08 3.54 -3.39
N ASN A 63 11.74 3.18 -2.30
CA ASN A 63 12.14 1.81 -2.08
C ASN A 63 10.98 1.05 -1.41
N TRP A 64 10.43 0.07 -2.12
CA TRP A 64 9.40 -0.86 -1.62
C TRP A 64 9.85 -2.32 -1.67
N GLU A 65 11.17 -2.60 -1.74
CA GLU A 65 11.70 -3.95 -1.77
C GLU A 65 11.35 -4.76 -0.52
N GLY A 66 11.08 -6.06 -0.71
CA GLY A 66 10.85 -7.01 0.38
C GLY A 66 12.10 -7.27 1.22
N GLY A 67 11.93 -8.07 2.27
CA GLY A 67 13.00 -8.51 3.15
C GLY A 67 12.72 -8.26 4.63
N THR A 68 13.67 -8.66 5.47
CA THR A 68 13.57 -8.61 6.93
C THR A 68 14.12 -7.30 7.49
N ASN A 69 13.51 -6.80 8.58
CA ASN A 69 13.97 -5.60 9.29
C ASN A 69 14.13 -4.38 8.36
N LYS A 70 13.26 -4.27 7.37
CA LYS A 70 13.27 -3.15 6.41
C LYS A 70 12.77 -1.86 7.07
N ARG A 71 13.21 -0.75 6.51
CA ARG A 71 12.65 0.57 6.77
C ARG A 71 12.17 1.15 5.45
N TRP A 72 10.86 1.29 5.32
CA TRP A 72 10.23 1.93 4.17
C TRP A 72 9.91 3.37 4.54
N ASP A 73 10.66 4.30 3.98
CA ASP A 73 10.48 5.73 4.26
C ASP A 73 9.62 6.38 3.18
N PHE A 74 8.36 6.54 3.50
CA PHE A 74 7.34 7.20 2.68
C PHE A 74 6.92 8.54 3.28
N SER A 75 7.73 9.09 4.19
CA SER A 75 7.45 10.36 4.87
C SER A 75 7.35 11.57 3.94
N SER A 76 7.95 11.48 2.74
CA SER A 76 7.89 12.52 1.71
C SER A 76 6.63 12.48 0.84
N LEU A 77 5.79 11.44 0.98
CA LEU A 77 4.53 11.38 0.25
C LEU A 77 3.60 12.51 0.67
N LEU A 78 2.99 13.14 -0.31
CA LEU A 78 1.98 14.18 -0.12
C LEU A 78 1.09 14.22 -1.35
N SER A 79 -0.19 14.07 -1.17
CA SER A 79 -1.14 14.19 -2.26
C SER A 79 -2.32 15.10 -1.88
N PRO A 80 -2.77 15.99 -2.77
CA PRO A 80 -4.02 16.71 -2.59
C PRO A 80 -5.24 15.81 -2.84
N VAL A 81 -5.04 14.60 -3.37
CA VAL A 81 -6.12 13.66 -3.65
C VAL A 81 -6.37 12.81 -2.43
N THR A 82 -7.51 13.03 -1.78
CA THR A 82 -7.98 12.23 -0.66
C THR A 82 -9.01 11.22 -1.12
N GLN A 83 -9.04 10.06 -0.46
CA GLN A 83 -9.99 8.98 -0.72
C GLN A 83 -10.55 8.49 0.62
N LYS A 84 -11.87 8.46 0.72
CA LYS A 84 -12.56 7.88 1.88
C LYS A 84 -13.04 6.48 1.53
N VAL A 85 -12.75 5.53 2.41
CA VAL A 85 -13.21 4.13 2.30
C VAL A 85 -14.13 3.84 3.46
N ASN A 86 -15.38 3.54 3.17
CA ASN A 86 -16.44 3.35 4.17
C ASN A 86 -16.95 1.90 4.12
N TRP A 87 -16.86 1.19 5.24
CA TRP A 87 -17.34 -0.18 5.40
C TRP A 87 -18.69 -0.18 6.12
N GLN A 88 -19.68 -0.80 5.53
CA GLN A 88 -21.06 -0.82 6.02
C GLN A 88 -21.62 -2.24 6.04
N ALA A 89 -22.54 -2.50 6.96
CA ALA A 89 -23.33 -3.72 6.91
C ALA A 89 -24.36 -3.62 5.76
N ALA A 90 -24.46 -4.66 4.94
CA ALA A 90 -25.46 -4.79 3.88
C ALA A 90 -26.09 -6.19 3.96
N GLY A 91 -27.03 -6.35 4.91
CA GLY A 91 -27.57 -7.66 5.28
C GLY A 91 -26.49 -8.57 5.89
N ALA A 92 -26.29 -9.74 5.29
CA ALA A 92 -25.29 -10.72 5.75
C ALA A 92 -23.87 -10.44 5.21
N VAL A 93 -23.66 -9.41 4.39
CA VAL A 93 -22.38 -9.08 3.78
C VAL A 93 -21.88 -7.71 4.22
N LEU A 94 -20.58 -7.48 4.05
CA LEU A 94 -19.97 -6.17 4.20
C LEU A 94 -19.94 -5.48 2.83
N LYS A 95 -20.39 -4.25 2.79
CA LYS A 95 -20.25 -3.37 1.64
C LYS A 95 -19.13 -2.38 1.91
N VAL A 96 -18.20 -2.23 0.99
CA VAL A 96 -17.22 -1.14 0.98
C VAL A 96 -17.56 -0.15 -0.11
N GLN A 97 -17.53 1.13 0.21
CA GLN A 97 -17.62 2.22 -0.73
C GLN A 97 -16.28 2.99 -0.72
N VAL A 98 -15.65 3.06 -1.88
CA VAL A 98 -14.32 3.69 -2.05
C VAL A 98 -14.45 5.08 -2.65
N GLU A 99 -15.36 5.25 -3.61
CA GLU A 99 -15.72 6.50 -4.30
C GLU A 99 -17.19 6.43 -4.65
N GLU A 100 -17.79 7.51 -5.16
CA GLU A 100 -19.24 7.56 -5.45
C GLU A 100 -19.75 6.34 -6.25
N ASN A 101 -18.92 5.80 -7.17
CA ASN A 101 -19.32 4.72 -8.07
C ASN A 101 -18.45 3.48 -7.97
N ILE A 102 -17.63 3.34 -6.92
CA ILE A 102 -16.78 2.17 -6.72
C ILE A 102 -17.19 1.51 -5.41
N GLU A 103 -17.77 0.33 -5.53
CA GLU A 103 -18.26 -0.45 -4.40
C GLU A 103 -17.77 -1.90 -4.49
N GLY A 104 -17.62 -2.53 -3.33
CA GLY A 104 -17.34 -3.95 -3.20
C GLY A 104 -18.25 -4.60 -2.17
N PHE A 105 -18.58 -5.86 -2.38
CA PHE A 105 -19.35 -6.68 -1.46
C PHE A 105 -18.53 -7.88 -1.03
N PHE A 106 -18.43 -8.10 0.28
CA PHE A 106 -17.56 -9.09 0.89
C PHE A 106 -18.31 -9.92 1.92
N THR A 107 -17.89 -11.16 2.10
CA THR A 107 -18.18 -11.92 3.30
C THR A 107 -16.90 -12.14 4.09
N LYS A 108 -17.00 -12.37 5.38
CA LYS A 108 -15.84 -12.67 6.22
C LYS A 108 -16.16 -13.71 7.27
N ASP A 109 -15.15 -14.47 7.66
CA ASP A 109 -15.10 -15.24 8.88
C ASP A 109 -13.97 -14.73 9.80
N LYS A 110 -13.50 -15.56 10.73
CA LYS A 110 -12.41 -15.20 11.64
C LYS A 110 -11.04 -15.20 10.97
N SER A 111 -10.90 -15.83 9.81
CA SER A 111 -9.63 -16.10 9.15
C SER A 111 -9.42 -15.32 7.85
N GLU A 112 -10.49 -15.00 7.14
CA GLU A 112 -10.39 -14.40 5.82
C GLU A 112 -11.56 -13.48 5.44
N LEU A 113 -11.29 -12.59 4.51
CA LEU A 113 -12.22 -11.71 3.84
C LEU A 113 -12.33 -12.17 2.38
N LEU A 114 -13.54 -12.47 1.92
CA LEU A 114 -13.82 -12.99 0.59
C LEU A 114 -14.59 -11.98 -0.24
N TRP A 115 -14.13 -11.69 -1.44
CA TRP A 115 -14.76 -10.76 -2.37
C TRP A 115 -15.82 -11.48 -3.21
N LEU A 116 -17.07 -11.00 -3.14
CA LEU A 116 -18.25 -11.61 -3.77
C LEU A 116 -18.70 -10.89 -5.04
N ALA A 117 -18.72 -9.56 -4.99
CA ALA A 117 -19.25 -8.73 -6.05
C ALA A 117 -18.77 -7.28 -5.90
N GLY A 118 -19.07 -6.46 -6.90
CA GLY A 118 -18.79 -5.03 -6.83
C GLY A 118 -19.12 -4.31 -8.14
N ASN A 119 -18.70 -3.06 -8.19
CA ASN A 119 -18.74 -2.26 -9.40
C ASN A 119 -17.53 -1.32 -9.47
N GLY A 120 -17.22 -0.88 -10.67
CA GLY A 120 -16.10 0.00 -10.96
C GLY A 120 -15.58 -0.20 -12.38
N PRO A 121 -14.36 0.28 -12.70
CA PRO A 121 -13.73 0.04 -14.00
C PRO A 121 -13.53 -1.46 -14.27
N ASP A 122 -13.65 -1.87 -15.54
CA ASP A 122 -13.28 -3.24 -15.93
C ASP A 122 -11.80 -3.55 -15.63
N PHE A 123 -11.49 -4.80 -15.34
CA PHE A 123 -10.15 -5.24 -14.94
C PHE A 123 -9.05 -4.99 -16.00
N LEU A 124 -9.41 -5.02 -17.27
CA LEU A 124 -8.50 -4.77 -18.40
C LEU A 124 -8.69 -3.39 -19.04
N GLY A 125 -9.57 -2.56 -18.50
CA GLY A 125 -9.82 -1.21 -18.98
C GLY A 125 -10.80 -1.13 -20.15
N PHE A 126 -11.54 -2.21 -20.44
CA PHE A 126 -12.53 -2.22 -21.53
C PHE A 126 -13.78 -1.39 -21.23
N ALA A 127 -14.01 -1.04 -19.96
CA ALA A 127 -15.10 -0.16 -19.55
C ALA A 127 -14.69 0.74 -18.38
N LYS A 128 -15.20 1.97 -18.35
CA LYS A 128 -15.02 2.92 -17.25
C LYS A 128 -15.85 2.56 -16.02
N PHE A 129 -16.99 1.88 -16.25
CA PHE A 129 -17.87 1.38 -15.21
C PHE A 129 -18.44 0.04 -15.62
N SER A 130 -18.39 -0.94 -14.71
CA SER A 130 -18.88 -2.30 -14.89
C SER A 130 -19.37 -2.88 -13.57
N GLN A 131 -20.17 -3.91 -13.63
CA GLN A 131 -20.60 -4.71 -12.47
C GLN A 131 -19.84 -6.01 -12.47
N TRP A 132 -19.35 -6.43 -11.30
CA TRP A 132 -18.59 -7.67 -11.08
C TRP A 132 -19.37 -8.62 -10.20
N VAL A 133 -19.46 -9.87 -10.62
CA VAL A 133 -20.09 -10.93 -9.82
C VAL A 133 -19.18 -12.15 -9.85
N PHE A 134 -18.68 -12.55 -8.70
CA PHE A 134 -17.88 -13.74 -8.54
C PHE A 134 -18.82 -14.94 -8.36
N THR A 135 -18.62 -15.99 -9.13
CA THR A 135 -19.31 -17.27 -8.93
C THR A 135 -18.56 -18.16 -7.94
N ASP A 136 -17.28 -17.86 -7.75
CA ASP A 136 -16.37 -18.45 -6.78
C ASP A 136 -15.66 -17.28 -6.10
N PRO A 137 -15.91 -17.01 -4.80
CA PRO A 137 -15.40 -15.81 -4.13
C PRO A 137 -13.88 -15.77 -4.11
N LEU A 138 -13.31 -14.58 -4.36
CA LEU A 138 -11.86 -14.36 -4.34
C LEU A 138 -11.39 -13.96 -2.95
N VAL A 139 -10.35 -14.62 -2.44
CA VAL A 139 -9.73 -14.25 -1.14
C VAL A 139 -9.09 -12.88 -1.25
N GLU A 140 -9.62 -11.93 -0.50
CA GLU A 140 -9.10 -10.56 -0.46
C GLU A 140 -8.05 -10.37 0.64
N LYS A 141 -8.23 -10.99 1.80
CA LYS A 141 -7.34 -10.81 2.95
C LYS A 141 -7.40 -12.01 3.88
N LYS A 142 -6.26 -12.42 4.45
CA LYS A 142 -6.17 -13.46 5.49
C LYS A 142 -5.59 -12.91 6.78
N THR A 143 -6.09 -13.36 7.94
CA THR A 143 -5.63 -12.87 9.27
C THR A 143 -4.39 -13.59 9.78
N ASN A 144 -4.31 -14.91 9.59
CA ASN A 144 -3.24 -15.74 10.14
C ASN A 144 -2.04 -15.81 9.19
N THR A 145 -1.50 -14.63 8.86
CA THR A 145 -0.36 -14.51 7.94
C THR A 145 0.91 -14.19 8.70
N LYS A 146 2.04 -14.72 8.24
CA LYS A 146 3.37 -14.46 8.79
C LYS A 146 4.37 -14.28 7.66
N TYR A 147 5.48 -13.63 7.95
CA TYR A 147 6.59 -13.51 7.01
C TYR A 147 7.02 -14.88 6.46
N GLY A 148 7.22 -14.96 5.15
CA GLY A 148 7.56 -16.18 4.41
C GLY A 148 6.37 -17.06 4.06
N SER A 149 5.14 -16.76 4.53
CA SER A 149 3.94 -17.46 4.10
C SER A 149 3.37 -16.87 2.80
N GLY A 150 2.58 -17.67 2.09
CA GLY A 150 1.86 -17.25 0.91
C GLY A 150 0.67 -18.14 0.64
N PHE A 151 -0.17 -17.74 -0.28
CA PHE A 151 -1.31 -18.54 -0.75
C PHE A 151 -1.56 -18.25 -2.23
N TYR A 152 -2.18 -19.21 -2.89
CA TYR A 152 -2.74 -19.09 -4.23
C TYR A 152 -4.25 -19.21 -4.13
N ASP A 153 -4.94 -18.45 -4.97
CA ASP A 153 -6.39 -18.49 -5.09
C ASP A 153 -6.79 -18.27 -6.56
N GLU A 154 -7.87 -18.87 -6.98
CA GLU A 154 -8.43 -18.74 -8.32
C GLU A 154 -9.93 -18.54 -8.22
N ALA A 155 -10.43 -17.54 -8.93
CA ALA A 155 -11.84 -17.22 -8.93
C ALA A 155 -12.37 -16.95 -10.34
N THR A 156 -13.65 -17.26 -10.54
CA THR A 156 -14.39 -16.89 -11.76
C THR A 156 -15.24 -15.67 -11.49
N CYS A 157 -15.09 -14.65 -12.35
CA CYS A 157 -15.85 -13.41 -12.26
C CYS A 157 -16.53 -13.07 -13.59
N PHE A 158 -17.80 -12.69 -13.53
CA PHE A 158 -18.50 -12.06 -14.65
C PHE A 158 -18.49 -10.55 -14.49
N VAL A 159 -17.96 -9.87 -15.51
CA VAL A 159 -17.92 -8.41 -15.59
C VAL A 159 -18.90 -7.97 -16.66
N THR A 160 -19.91 -7.19 -16.29
CA THR A 160 -21.00 -6.76 -17.18
C THR A 160 -21.03 -5.24 -17.26
N PHE A 161 -21.14 -4.70 -18.47
CA PHE A 161 -21.23 -3.26 -18.71
C PHE A 161 -22.05 -2.95 -19.97
N SER A 162 -22.61 -1.73 -20.03
CA SER A 162 -23.31 -1.21 -21.21
C SER A 162 -22.31 -0.60 -22.19
N LYS A 163 -22.71 -0.48 -23.46
CA LYS A 163 -21.91 0.20 -24.50
C LYS A 163 -21.54 1.64 -24.14
N ILE A 164 -22.37 2.33 -23.35
CA ILE A 164 -22.10 3.72 -22.95
C ILE A 164 -20.86 3.80 -22.05
N ASN A 165 -20.61 2.77 -21.24
CA ASN A 165 -19.47 2.68 -20.34
C ASN A 165 -18.24 2.04 -21.00
N ALA A 166 -18.41 1.42 -22.18
CA ALA A 166 -17.33 0.73 -22.86
C ALA A 166 -16.30 1.71 -23.46
N ASP A 167 -15.05 1.29 -23.49
CA ASP A 167 -14.01 2.02 -24.19
C ASP A 167 -14.30 2.03 -25.70
N PRO A 168 -14.21 3.18 -26.40
CA PRO A 168 -14.48 3.27 -27.83
C PRO A 168 -13.58 2.38 -28.70
N SER A 169 -12.34 2.12 -28.26
CA SER A 169 -11.42 1.24 -28.99
C SER A 169 -11.86 -0.22 -28.88
N PHE A 170 -12.36 -0.61 -27.71
CA PHE A 170 -12.92 -1.94 -27.50
C PHE A 170 -14.19 -2.19 -28.32
N LEU A 171 -15.05 -1.18 -28.44
CA LEU A 171 -16.27 -1.29 -29.26
C LEU A 171 -15.98 -1.53 -30.74
N LYS A 172 -14.82 -1.11 -31.26
CA LYS A 172 -14.43 -1.37 -32.66
C LYS A 172 -14.21 -2.85 -33.01
N LEU A 173 -14.09 -3.70 -31.97
CA LEU A 173 -13.96 -5.14 -32.17
C LEU A 173 -15.28 -5.82 -32.59
N PHE A 174 -16.41 -5.12 -32.47
CA PHE A 174 -17.75 -5.67 -32.75
C PHE A 174 -18.28 -5.16 -34.08
N THR A 175 -18.61 -6.08 -34.99
CA THR A 175 -19.25 -5.76 -36.25
C THR A 175 -20.64 -5.15 -36.05
N LEU A 176 -21.41 -5.73 -35.12
CA LEU A 176 -22.68 -5.18 -34.64
C LEU A 176 -22.51 -4.63 -33.24
N GLN A 177 -22.90 -3.38 -33.07
CA GLN A 177 -22.72 -2.71 -31.77
C GLN A 177 -23.68 -3.30 -30.72
N PRO A 178 -23.16 -3.94 -29.66
CA PRO A 178 -24.00 -4.48 -28.61
C PRO A 178 -24.54 -3.38 -27.67
N ASP A 179 -25.69 -3.61 -27.05
CA ASP A 179 -26.21 -2.74 -26.00
C ASP A 179 -25.55 -3.04 -24.66
N SER A 180 -25.21 -4.32 -24.43
CA SER A 180 -24.51 -4.79 -23.24
C SER A 180 -23.47 -5.83 -23.57
N ILE A 181 -22.40 -5.82 -22.83
CA ILE A 181 -21.26 -6.74 -22.96
C ILE A 181 -21.03 -7.38 -21.60
N ARG A 182 -20.76 -8.69 -21.60
CA ARG A 182 -20.38 -9.45 -20.43
C ARG A 182 -19.12 -10.25 -20.74
N ILE A 183 -18.11 -10.13 -19.89
CA ILE A 183 -16.86 -10.87 -20.00
C ILE A 183 -16.74 -11.81 -18.83
N LYS A 184 -16.51 -13.09 -19.09
CA LYS A 184 -16.13 -14.07 -18.08
C LYS A 184 -14.61 -14.02 -17.92
N TYR A 185 -14.15 -13.75 -16.70
CA TYR A 185 -12.75 -13.81 -16.32
C TYR A 185 -12.47 -15.02 -15.43
N THR A 186 -11.30 -15.62 -15.60
CA THR A 186 -10.60 -16.34 -14.55
C THR A 186 -9.58 -15.37 -13.94
N ILE A 187 -9.56 -15.25 -12.62
CA ILE A 187 -8.62 -14.41 -11.89
C ILE A 187 -7.75 -15.34 -11.06
N GLU A 188 -6.46 -15.39 -11.40
CA GLU A 188 -5.44 -16.11 -10.65
C GLU A 188 -4.73 -15.11 -9.72
N ARG A 189 -4.79 -15.35 -8.41
CA ARG A 189 -4.13 -14.51 -7.39
C ARG A 189 -3.04 -15.29 -6.68
N GLN A 190 -1.83 -14.78 -6.71
CA GLN A 190 -0.73 -15.24 -5.89
C GLN A 190 -0.35 -14.16 -4.87
N THR A 191 -0.31 -14.54 -3.60
CA THR A 191 0.02 -13.66 -2.49
C THR A 191 1.21 -14.22 -1.72
N ILE A 192 2.20 -13.38 -1.41
CA ILE A 192 3.39 -13.74 -0.65
C ILE A 192 3.67 -12.63 0.38
N LEU A 193 3.87 -13.02 1.65
CA LEU A 193 4.27 -12.13 2.74
C LEU A 193 5.82 -12.08 2.75
N ASP A 194 6.40 -11.16 1.98
CA ASP A 194 7.81 -11.16 1.62
C ASP A 194 8.65 -10.08 2.31
N GLY A 195 8.08 -9.37 3.28
CA GLY A 195 8.82 -8.36 4.02
C GLY A 195 8.16 -7.96 5.34
N TYR A 196 8.99 -7.60 6.32
CA TYR A 196 8.55 -6.97 7.55
C TYR A 196 9.55 -5.92 8.02
N GLY A 197 9.07 -4.93 8.77
CA GLY A 197 9.89 -3.86 9.30
C GLY A 197 9.09 -2.65 9.70
N LYS A 198 9.70 -1.46 9.59
CA LYS A 198 9.06 -0.20 9.94
C LYS A 198 8.65 0.58 8.70
N MET A 199 7.41 1.03 8.70
CA MET A 199 6.87 2.00 7.75
C MET A 199 6.94 3.39 8.38
N VAL A 200 7.49 4.35 7.63
CA VAL A 200 7.48 5.76 7.99
C VAL A 200 6.55 6.48 7.03
N LEU A 201 5.41 6.92 7.52
CA LEU A 201 4.45 7.74 6.80
C LEU A 201 4.57 9.20 7.26
N PRO A 202 3.92 10.13 6.55
CA PRO A 202 3.76 11.49 7.04
C PRO A 202 3.16 11.50 8.46
N GLY A 203 3.99 11.86 9.45
CA GLY A 203 3.58 12.00 10.84
C GLY A 203 3.43 10.70 11.64
N GLU A 204 3.78 9.54 11.11
CA GLU A 204 3.58 8.25 11.78
C GLU A 204 4.69 7.24 11.47
N ILE A 205 5.06 6.43 12.46
CA ILE A 205 5.96 5.29 12.29
C ILE A 205 5.31 4.08 12.92
N MET A 206 5.23 2.97 12.19
CA MET A 206 4.58 1.75 12.66
C MET A 206 5.31 0.50 12.19
N ASP A 207 5.08 -0.60 12.87
CA ASP A 207 5.51 -1.92 12.40
C ASP A 207 4.55 -2.44 11.33
N VAL A 208 5.10 -3.01 10.26
CA VAL A 208 4.31 -3.52 9.14
C VAL A 208 4.82 -4.86 8.63
N LEU A 209 3.88 -5.64 8.12
CA LEU A 209 4.08 -6.83 7.31
C LEU A 209 3.75 -6.46 5.85
N ARG A 210 4.67 -6.74 4.93
CA ARG A 210 4.51 -6.47 3.50
C ARG A 210 3.99 -7.71 2.79
N GLU A 211 2.92 -7.53 2.05
CA GLU A 211 2.32 -8.48 1.14
C GLU A 211 2.63 -8.08 -0.30
N LYS A 212 3.18 -8.99 -1.09
CA LYS A 212 3.25 -8.88 -2.55
C LYS A 212 2.11 -9.69 -3.14
N ARG A 213 1.27 -9.05 -3.94
CA ARG A 213 0.14 -9.65 -4.62
C ARG A 213 0.34 -9.58 -6.13
N MET A 214 0.11 -10.69 -6.81
CA MET A 214 0.16 -10.82 -8.26
C MET A 214 -1.20 -11.35 -8.73
N ASP A 215 -1.96 -10.50 -9.40
CA ASP A 215 -3.27 -10.85 -9.97
C ASP A 215 -3.13 -10.96 -11.49
N LYS A 216 -3.52 -12.12 -12.04
CA LYS A 216 -3.60 -12.33 -13.47
C LYS A 216 -5.05 -12.43 -13.90
N TYR A 217 -5.47 -11.52 -14.74
CA TYR A 217 -6.82 -11.43 -15.28
C TYR A 217 -6.86 -12.08 -16.66
N ILE A 218 -7.58 -13.20 -16.78
CA ILE A 218 -7.66 -14.01 -17.99
C ILE A 218 -9.09 -13.93 -18.54
N PRO A 219 -9.35 -13.16 -19.59
CA PRO A 219 -10.65 -13.14 -20.24
C PRO A 219 -10.88 -14.46 -20.98
N VAL A 220 -11.88 -15.22 -20.54
CA VAL A 220 -12.17 -16.57 -21.05
C VAL A 220 -13.23 -16.52 -22.13
N ARG A 221 -14.23 -15.65 -22.00
CA ARG A 221 -15.38 -15.60 -22.87
C ARG A 221 -15.99 -14.20 -22.90
N ILE A 222 -16.34 -13.74 -24.09
CA ILE A 222 -17.13 -12.53 -24.31
C ILE A 222 -18.54 -12.92 -24.72
N GLU A 223 -19.51 -12.26 -24.14
CA GLU A 223 -20.91 -12.38 -24.50
C GLU A 223 -21.48 -10.99 -24.76
N THR A 224 -22.30 -10.88 -25.76
CA THR A 224 -22.98 -9.64 -26.13
C THR A 224 -24.49 -9.79 -26.14
N LYS A 225 -25.19 -8.69 -25.90
CA LYS A 225 -26.64 -8.63 -25.95
C LYS A 225 -27.09 -7.41 -26.73
N ILE A 226 -28.04 -7.61 -27.64
CA ILE A 226 -28.69 -6.56 -28.44
C ILE A 226 -30.20 -6.58 -28.16
N GLY A 227 -30.72 -5.47 -27.66
CA GLY A 227 -32.11 -5.33 -27.27
C GLY A 227 -32.53 -6.38 -26.25
N ARG A 228 -33.66 -7.05 -26.52
CA ARG A 228 -34.22 -8.09 -25.64
C ARG A 228 -33.75 -9.51 -25.99
N ARG A 229 -32.79 -9.66 -26.92
CA ARG A 229 -32.26 -10.97 -27.31
C ARG A 229 -31.48 -11.63 -26.18
N SER A 230 -31.30 -12.95 -26.25
CA SER A 230 -30.42 -13.69 -25.36
C SER A 230 -28.94 -13.28 -25.55
N TRP A 231 -28.14 -13.55 -24.56
CA TRP A 231 -26.68 -13.38 -24.66
C TRP A 231 -26.10 -14.26 -25.76
N GLN A 232 -25.26 -13.68 -26.62
CA GLN A 232 -24.58 -14.36 -27.71
C GLN A 232 -23.08 -14.43 -27.38
N ILE A 233 -22.49 -15.63 -27.46
CA ILE A 233 -21.06 -15.82 -27.25
C ILE A 233 -20.32 -15.37 -28.52
N LEU A 234 -19.25 -14.60 -28.32
CA LEU A 234 -18.35 -14.16 -29.40
C LEU A 234 -16.93 -14.69 -29.14
N ASN A 235 -16.33 -15.25 -30.18
CA ASN A 235 -14.94 -15.69 -30.16
C ASN A 235 -14.00 -14.56 -30.56
N ILE A 236 -13.80 -13.60 -29.65
CA ILE A 236 -12.82 -12.53 -29.83
C ILE A 236 -11.65 -12.83 -28.89
N PRO A 237 -10.45 -13.06 -29.40
CA PRO A 237 -9.28 -13.31 -28.55
C PRO A 237 -8.88 -12.03 -27.81
N LEU A 238 -8.92 -12.05 -26.49
CA LEU A 238 -8.42 -10.97 -25.64
C LEU A 238 -7.14 -11.43 -24.94
N LYS A 239 -6.22 -10.50 -24.76
CA LYS A 239 -4.98 -10.75 -24.02
C LYS A 239 -5.23 -10.70 -22.51
N SER A 240 -4.62 -11.62 -21.79
CA SER A 240 -4.54 -11.55 -20.33
C SER A 240 -3.60 -10.41 -19.91
N SER A 241 -3.81 -9.90 -18.69
CA SER A 241 -2.91 -8.92 -18.07
C SER A 241 -2.57 -9.36 -16.66
N GLN A 242 -1.35 -9.10 -16.25
CA GLN A 242 -0.88 -9.33 -14.89
C GLN A 242 -0.63 -7.99 -14.21
N ARG A 243 -1.14 -7.85 -12.99
CA ARG A 243 -0.92 -6.68 -12.15
C ARG A 243 -0.21 -7.08 -10.87
N ILE A 244 0.75 -6.28 -10.47
CA ILE A 244 1.46 -6.45 -9.21
C ILE A 244 1.07 -5.30 -8.29
N SER A 245 0.83 -5.63 -7.03
CA SER A 245 0.63 -4.65 -5.97
C SER A 245 1.33 -5.08 -4.69
N TYR A 246 1.70 -4.10 -3.89
CA TYR A 246 2.28 -4.31 -2.57
C TYR A 246 1.36 -3.70 -1.52
N HIS A 247 1.02 -4.48 -0.51
CA HIS A 247 0.15 -4.08 0.57
C HIS A 247 0.91 -4.16 1.88
N PHE A 248 0.84 -3.11 2.67
CA PHE A 248 1.49 -3.06 3.97
C PHE A 248 0.42 -3.07 5.05
N HIS A 249 0.50 -4.05 5.94
CA HIS A 249 -0.44 -4.27 7.02
C HIS A 249 0.22 -4.01 8.36
N SER A 250 -0.42 -3.25 9.23
CA SER A 250 0.02 -3.04 10.61
C SER A 250 -0.89 -3.79 11.58
N PRO A 251 -0.36 -4.32 12.70
CA PRO A 251 -1.18 -4.91 13.74
C PRO A 251 -2.05 -3.89 14.48
N GLU A 252 -1.78 -2.60 14.28
CA GLU A 252 -2.48 -1.52 14.96
C GLU A 252 -3.74 -1.06 14.20
N TYR A 253 -3.87 -1.45 12.91
CA TYR A 253 -4.91 -0.95 12.01
C TYR A 253 -5.60 -2.05 11.24
N ARG A 254 -6.91 -1.95 11.08
CA ARG A 254 -7.71 -2.86 10.24
C ARG A 254 -7.53 -2.58 8.76
N GLU A 255 -7.25 -1.34 8.40
CA GLU A 255 -6.94 -0.96 7.03
C GLU A 255 -5.56 -1.46 6.59
N THR A 256 -5.38 -1.57 5.29
CA THR A 256 -4.07 -1.67 4.66
C THR A 256 -3.43 -0.27 4.72
N VAL A 257 -2.33 -0.12 5.44
CA VAL A 257 -1.77 1.21 5.72
C VAL A 257 -1.13 1.88 4.51
N VAL A 258 -0.59 1.07 3.59
CA VAL A 258 -0.08 1.51 2.28
C VAL A 258 -0.42 0.47 1.22
N THR A 259 -0.83 0.93 0.05
CA THR A 259 -0.94 0.12 -1.16
C THR A 259 -0.15 0.76 -2.28
N VAL A 260 0.84 0.04 -2.83
CA VAL A 260 1.58 0.43 -4.03
C VAL A 260 1.05 -0.40 -5.19
N LYS A 261 0.46 0.24 -6.20
CA LYS A 261 0.04 -0.42 -7.45
C LYS A 261 1.07 -0.16 -8.51
N MET A 262 1.52 -1.24 -9.16
CA MET A 262 2.49 -1.16 -10.25
C MET A 262 1.80 -0.97 -11.58
N ASP A 263 2.47 -0.26 -12.48
CA ASP A 263 1.96 -0.01 -13.84
C ASP A 263 2.19 -1.26 -14.71
N PRO A 264 1.12 -1.93 -15.17
CA PRO A 264 1.26 -3.11 -16.02
C PRO A 264 1.80 -2.76 -17.42
N THR A 265 1.68 -1.52 -17.89
CA THR A 265 2.20 -1.08 -19.20
C THR A 265 3.72 -0.91 -19.19
N GLU A 266 4.29 -0.64 -18.01
CA GLU A 266 5.73 -0.55 -17.75
C GLU A 266 6.30 -1.86 -17.17
N ASN A 267 5.74 -3.01 -17.54
CA ASN A 267 6.14 -4.34 -17.06
C ASN A 267 6.17 -4.45 -15.52
N ASN A 268 5.34 -3.68 -14.83
CA ASN A 268 5.31 -3.58 -13.37
C ASN A 268 6.64 -3.12 -12.73
N LEU A 269 7.45 -2.34 -13.44
CA LEU A 269 8.71 -1.80 -12.93
C LEU A 269 8.53 -0.43 -12.25
N LYS A 270 7.46 0.29 -12.59
CA LYS A 270 7.15 1.61 -12.07
C LYS A 270 5.85 1.58 -11.29
N ALA A 271 5.77 2.35 -10.21
CA ALA A 271 4.51 2.53 -9.51
C ALA A 271 3.55 3.43 -10.31
N GLU A 272 2.33 2.96 -10.52
CA GLU A 272 1.22 3.74 -11.08
C GLU A 272 0.70 4.71 -10.03
N LYS A 273 0.45 4.20 -8.82
CA LYS A 273 -0.05 4.99 -7.71
C LYS A 273 0.32 4.39 -6.36
N ILE A 274 0.39 5.26 -5.36
CA ILE A 274 0.49 4.87 -3.95
C ILE A 274 -0.72 5.44 -3.21
N SER A 275 -1.47 4.57 -2.54
CA SER A 275 -2.49 4.97 -1.57
C SER A 275 -1.94 4.73 -0.18
N PHE A 276 -1.94 5.72 0.67
CA PHE A 276 -1.42 5.62 2.03
C PHE A 276 -2.41 6.24 3.02
N ARG A 277 -2.53 5.62 4.20
CA ARG A 277 -3.43 6.11 5.22
C ARG A 277 -3.01 7.50 5.67
N THR A 278 -4.00 8.32 5.91
CA THR A 278 -3.79 9.57 6.60
C THR A 278 -4.18 9.41 8.05
N PRO A 279 -3.41 10.00 8.95
CA PRO A 279 -3.83 10.10 10.32
C PRO A 279 -5.22 10.74 10.40
N SER A 280 -6.18 10.07 11.06
CA SER A 280 -7.46 10.73 11.37
C SER A 280 -7.17 12.00 12.16
N PRO A 281 -7.79 13.14 11.81
CA PRO A 281 -7.65 14.36 12.61
C PRO A 281 -8.05 14.17 14.08
N GLU A 282 -8.81 13.12 14.39
CA GLU A 282 -9.24 12.78 15.76
C GLU A 282 -8.26 11.87 16.51
N ARG A 283 -7.34 11.17 15.82
CA ARG A 283 -6.26 10.42 16.49
C ARG A 283 -5.07 11.33 16.68
N ASN A 284 -4.74 11.58 17.93
CA ASN A 284 -3.46 12.17 18.32
C ASN A 284 -2.33 11.19 17.96
N ILE A 285 -1.79 11.31 16.74
CA ILE A 285 -0.83 10.41 16.11
C ILE A 285 0.52 10.46 16.81
N PHE A 286 0.73 11.50 17.57
CA PHE A 286 1.89 11.64 18.43
C PHE A 286 1.45 11.46 19.88
N PRO A 287 2.20 10.72 20.71
CA PRO A 287 1.92 10.67 22.13
C PRO A 287 1.74 12.10 22.64
N MET A 288 0.52 12.47 23.03
CA MET A 288 0.23 13.81 23.51
C MET A 288 1.18 14.13 24.65
N GLY A 289 2.02 15.13 24.47
CA GLY A 289 3.00 15.59 25.42
C GLY A 289 4.46 15.51 25.00
N GLN A 290 4.80 14.82 23.90
CA GLN A 290 6.20 14.71 23.44
C GLN A 290 6.56 15.61 22.26
N ILE A 291 5.60 16.00 21.41
CA ILE A 291 5.86 16.89 20.28
C ILE A 291 5.32 18.28 20.58
N LYS A 292 6.24 19.23 20.62
CA LYS A 292 5.88 20.64 20.81
C LYS A 292 5.18 21.17 19.57
N PRO A 293 4.17 22.05 19.73
CA PRO A 293 3.56 22.73 18.59
C PRO A 293 4.62 23.38 17.70
N ASN A 294 4.67 23.00 16.42
CA ASN A 294 5.59 23.59 15.43
C ASN A 294 5.30 23.01 14.02
N ALA A 295 6.09 23.46 13.03
CA ALA A 295 6.21 22.85 11.71
C ALA A 295 7.45 21.93 11.67
N TYR A 296 7.33 20.75 11.06
CA TYR A 296 8.39 19.74 11.00
C TYR A 296 8.64 19.31 9.56
N PRO A 297 9.86 19.51 9.01
CA PRO A 297 10.20 19.13 7.64
C PRO A 297 10.48 17.63 7.52
N ALA A 298 9.98 17.01 6.46
CA ALA A 298 10.26 15.62 6.09
C ALA A 298 10.34 15.47 4.54
N PRO A 299 11.40 14.87 3.99
CA PRO A 299 12.63 14.45 4.67
C PRO A 299 13.50 15.64 5.11
N ASN A 300 14.28 15.44 6.17
CA ASN A 300 15.33 16.36 6.55
C ASN A 300 16.56 15.54 6.99
N PRO A 301 17.64 15.45 6.19
CA PRO A 301 17.94 16.22 4.98
C PRO A 301 17.03 15.99 3.78
N THR A 302 16.90 17.00 2.90
CA THR A 302 16.08 16.96 1.68
C THR A 302 16.92 17.20 0.43
N LEU A 303 16.45 16.69 -0.71
CA LEU A 303 16.98 17.02 -2.04
C LEU A 303 16.38 18.31 -2.64
N GLY A 304 15.52 19.02 -1.88
CA GLY A 304 14.85 20.25 -2.27
C GLY A 304 13.33 20.18 -2.23
N MET A 305 12.72 19.02 -2.49
CA MET A 305 11.30 18.83 -2.21
C MET A 305 11.14 18.41 -0.76
N VAL A 306 10.39 19.16 0.03
CA VAL A 306 10.19 18.92 1.44
C VAL A 306 8.72 19.12 1.82
N ARG A 307 8.19 18.24 2.63
CA ARG A 307 6.90 18.41 3.27
C ARG A 307 7.12 19.01 4.64
N PHE A 308 6.32 20.00 5.01
CA PHE A 308 6.22 20.49 6.37
C PHE A 308 4.95 19.98 7.01
N ASP A 309 5.09 19.28 8.12
CA ASP A 309 4.00 18.83 8.99
C ASP A 309 3.79 19.84 10.11
N PHE A 310 2.66 20.52 10.11
CA PHE A 310 2.25 21.48 11.14
C PHE A 310 1.46 20.74 12.18
N ILE A 311 2.01 20.61 13.40
CA ILE A 311 1.50 19.68 14.42
C ILE A 311 1.08 20.43 15.67
N SER A 312 -0.10 20.08 16.21
CA SER A 312 -0.64 20.59 17.47
C SER A 312 -0.74 22.12 17.56
N LEU A 313 -0.82 22.79 16.40
CA LEU A 313 -1.00 24.23 16.32
C LEU A 313 -2.47 24.60 16.57
N PRO A 314 -2.75 25.66 17.34
CA PRO A 314 -4.09 26.23 17.41
C PRO A 314 -4.58 26.68 16.03
N PRO A 315 -5.91 26.63 15.75
CA PRO A 315 -6.44 27.25 14.54
C PRO A 315 -6.05 28.73 14.44
N GLY A 316 -5.54 29.15 13.28
CA GLY A 316 -5.04 30.52 13.10
C GLY A 316 -4.25 30.74 11.83
N ASN A 317 -3.72 31.96 11.69
CA ASN A 317 -2.81 32.33 10.61
C ASN A 317 -1.37 32.18 11.07
N TYR A 318 -0.56 31.55 10.23
CA TYR A 318 0.84 31.27 10.50
C TYR A 318 1.72 31.72 9.35
N LYS A 319 2.99 31.99 9.65
CA LYS A 319 4.01 32.34 8.66
C LYS A 319 5.24 31.47 8.89
N LEU A 320 5.65 30.73 7.86
CA LEU A 320 6.90 29.99 7.83
C LEU A 320 7.93 30.78 7.05
N ILE A 321 9.11 30.96 7.63
CA ILE A 321 10.23 31.65 7.00
C ILE A 321 11.47 30.74 7.10
N ILE A 322 12.23 30.64 6.01
CA ILE A 322 13.49 29.90 5.95
C ILE A 322 14.63 30.89 5.65
N TRP A 323 15.71 30.85 6.45
CA TRP A 323 16.89 31.66 6.29
C TRP A 323 18.14 30.82 5.99
N ASN A 324 19.08 31.40 5.29
CA ASN A 324 20.44 30.86 5.18
C ASN A 324 21.25 31.09 6.47
N GLN A 325 22.47 30.57 6.53
CA GLN A 325 23.36 30.71 7.69
C GLN A 325 23.77 32.15 8.00
N LEU A 326 23.66 33.04 7.01
CA LEU A 326 23.99 34.48 7.14
C LEU A 326 22.78 35.30 7.58
N GLY A 327 21.63 34.66 7.86
CA GLY A 327 20.39 35.35 8.25
C GLY A 327 19.60 35.96 7.10
N GLY A 328 19.99 35.70 5.85
CA GLY A 328 19.25 36.14 4.67
C GLY A 328 18.02 35.24 4.44
N GLU A 329 16.85 35.87 4.31
CA GLU A 329 15.61 35.17 4.00
C GLU A 329 15.68 34.53 2.61
N GLN A 330 15.32 33.25 2.51
CA GLN A 330 15.35 32.45 1.29
C GLN A 330 13.98 32.00 0.83
N PHE A 331 13.05 31.87 1.78
CA PHE A 331 11.68 31.41 1.49
C PHE A 331 10.72 31.95 2.54
N ARG A 332 9.49 32.26 2.11
CA ARG A 332 8.39 32.69 2.98
C ARG A 332 7.07 32.17 2.46
N LYS A 333 6.24 31.61 3.36
CA LYS A 333 4.87 31.22 3.03
C LYS A 333 3.94 31.43 4.22
N SER A 334 2.72 31.89 3.93
CA SER A 334 1.67 32.08 4.94
C SER A 334 0.65 30.96 4.82
N TYR A 335 0.08 30.56 5.97
CA TYR A 335 -0.88 29.47 6.08
C TYR A 335 -2.08 29.87 6.92
N VAL A 336 -3.24 29.34 6.58
CA VAL A 336 -4.44 29.35 7.41
C VAL A 336 -4.66 27.93 7.89
N ILE A 337 -4.33 27.67 9.15
CA ILE A 337 -4.46 26.33 9.75
C ILE A 337 -5.77 26.28 10.52
N LYS A 338 -6.61 25.31 10.19
CA LYS A 338 -7.94 25.11 10.82
C LYS A 338 -7.95 23.91 11.76
N ASP A 339 -7.10 22.93 11.51
CA ASP A 339 -7.06 21.66 12.22
C ASP A 339 -5.75 21.50 13.00
N LYS A 340 -5.74 20.61 13.99
CA LYS A 340 -4.55 20.33 14.83
C LYS A 340 -3.38 19.75 14.05
N TYR A 341 -3.63 19.24 12.86
CA TYR A 341 -2.64 18.73 11.93
C TYR A 341 -2.92 19.31 10.53
N PHE A 342 -1.90 19.88 9.93
CA PHE A 342 -1.92 20.39 8.56
C PHE A 342 -0.57 20.05 7.91
N MET A 343 -0.54 19.84 6.62
CA MET A 343 0.71 19.61 5.88
C MET A 343 0.72 20.38 4.58
N ASP A 344 1.95 20.71 4.14
CA ASP A 344 2.18 21.36 2.86
C ASP A 344 3.51 20.91 2.25
N LYS A 345 3.53 20.72 0.94
CA LYS A 345 4.73 20.37 0.19
C LYS A 345 5.34 21.63 -0.42
N ILE A 346 6.61 21.87 -0.08
CA ILE A 346 7.33 23.05 -0.50
C ILE A 346 8.45 22.63 -1.44
N ASP A 347 8.52 23.31 -2.59
CA ASP A 347 9.62 23.16 -3.51
C ASP A 347 10.73 24.16 -3.16
N LEU A 348 11.83 23.66 -2.64
CA LEU A 348 13.05 24.40 -2.32
C LEU A 348 14.18 24.06 -3.29
N THR A 349 13.86 23.50 -4.47
CA THR A 349 14.88 23.12 -5.46
C THR A 349 15.66 24.31 -6.01
N ALA A 350 15.18 25.54 -5.87
CA ALA A 350 15.92 26.75 -6.20
C ALA A 350 17.02 27.11 -5.18
N LEU A 351 16.94 26.61 -3.95
CA LEU A 351 17.92 26.89 -2.90
C LEU A 351 19.21 26.09 -3.12
N LYS A 352 20.37 26.61 -2.79
CA LYS A 352 21.65 25.90 -2.84
C LYS A 352 21.71 24.80 -1.76
N ARG A 353 22.59 23.80 -1.97
CA ARG A 353 22.92 22.84 -0.89
C ARG A 353 23.47 23.60 0.33
N GLY A 354 23.09 23.19 1.53
CA GLY A 354 23.57 23.81 2.74
C GLY A 354 22.66 23.64 3.94
N TYR A 355 23.02 24.29 5.01
CA TYR A 355 22.24 24.37 6.23
C TYR A 355 21.39 25.64 6.21
N TYR A 356 20.12 25.47 6.58
CA TYR A 356 19.14 26.53 6.68
C TYR A 356 18.48 26.49 8.06
N TRP A 357 17.93 27.61 8.49
CA TRP A 357 17.09 27.71 9.66
C TRP A 357 15.68 28.05 9.22
N TYR A 358 14.69 27.47 9.85
CA TYR A 358 13.32 27.88 9.63
C TYR A 358 12.63 28.19 10.97
N GLU A 359 11.67 29.08 10.91
CA GLU A 359 10.87 29.52 12.03
C GLU A 359 9.42 29.66 11.60
N LEU A 360 8.52 29.21 12.47
CA LEU A 360 7.10 29.47 12.35
C LEU A 360 6.72 30.58 13.30
N SER A 361 5.84 31.50 12.89
CA SER A 361 5.24 32.52 13.73
C SER A 361 3.72 32.55 13.54
N ASP A 362 2.98 32.88 14.60
CA ASP A 362 1.53 33.11 14.54
C ASP A 362 1.19 34.54 14.08
N ALA A 363 -0.12 34.84 13.97
CA ALA A 363 -0.60 36.16 13.56
C ALA A 363 -0.25 37.28 14.56
N SER A 364 -0.04 36.94 15.82
CA SER A 364 0.36 37.91 16.87
C SER A 364 1.87 38.15 16.90
N GLY A 365 2.62 37.46 16.03
CA GLY A 365 4.08 37.54 15.98
C GLY A 365 4.79 36.65 16.98
N ASN A 366 4.10 35.80 17.72
CA ASN A 366 4.75 34.84 18.59
C ASN A 366 5.51 33.81 17.76
N LYS A 367 6.79 33.64 18.08
CA LYS A 367 7.71 32.76 17.36
C LYS A 367 7.80 31.39 18.02
N PHE A 368 7.70 30.35 17.22
CA PHE A 368 8.01 29.01 17.64
C PHE A 368 9.52 28.78 17.62
N LYS A 369 9.99 27.74 18.30
CA LYS A 369 11.43 27.45 18.36
C LYS A 369 11.98 27.22 16.96
N PRO A 370 13.00 27.99 16.51
CA PRO A 370 13.66 27.77 15.23
C PRO A 370 14.29 26.38 15.18
N GLN A 371 14.29 25.77 13.98
CA GLN A 371 14.87 24.45 13.74
C GLN A 371 15.70 24.43 12.45
N SER A 372 16.54 23.42 12.32
CA SER A 372 17.41 23.29 11.16
C SER A 372 16.71 22.55 10.00
N LEU A 373 17.03 22.98 8.78
CA LEU A 373 16.68 22.30 7.54
C LEU A 373 17.96 22.12 6.72
N ILE A 374 18.20 20.89 6.27
CA ILE A 374 19.43 20.54 5.53
C ILE A 374 19.03 20.18 4.10
N ILE A 375 19.63 20.90 3.13
CA ILE A 375 19.47 20.60 1.70
C ILE A 375 20.75 19.94 1.22
N ILE A 376 20.61 18.68 0.75
CA ILE A 376 21.70 17.91 0.15
C ILE A 376 21.44 17.81 -1.35
N ARG A 377 22.49 18.02 -2.14
CA ARG A 377 22.47 17.77 -3.59
C ARG A 377 23.77 17.12 -4.00
N PRO A 378 23.73 16.22 -5.00
CA PRO A 378 24.95 15.70 -5.60
C PRO A 378 25.82 16.79 -6.20
#